data_fa17f8d33f44e70269897501133b1654
#
_entry.id   fa17f8d33f44e70269897501133b1654
#
_cell.length_a   1.000
_cell.length_b   1.000
_cell.length_c   1.000
_cell.angle_alpha   90.00
_cell.angle_beta   90.00
_cell.angle_gamma   90.00
#
_symmetry.space_group_name_H-M   'P 1'
#
loop_
_entity.id
_entity.type
_entity.pdbx_description
1 polymer ?
#
loop_
_entity_poly.entity_id
_entity_poly.type
_entity_poly.pdbx_seq_one_letter_code
_entity_poly.pdbx_strand_id
1 'polypeptide(L)'
;ESILSKNKIVDDLGEINIFEQAYFEWRKVYEDLNFASLYLEKIGVPKSKLYICTNKWLYNYQYAGIICRLIPNAKIIHCFRNPLDNILSIFRANFANGNEYSSSLIDCANVYLDQKNIMQYHKNKFRSKIYDFDYDSLVSNPNKEIKSLISWLGWKWDDTYLSPHLNQRSILTAS
;
A
#
# COMPACT_ATOMS: atom_id res chain seq x y z
N GLU A 1 5.49 4.11 -3.74
CA GLU A 1 5.96 3.11 -4.72
C GLU A 1 7.24 3.59 -5.38
N SER A 2 7.22 4.69 -6.15
CA SER A 2 8.38 5.23 -6.88
C SER A 2 9.63 5.46 -6.00
N ILE A 3 9.46 5.84 -4.74
CA ILE A 3 10.56 5.98 -3.78
C ILE A 3 11.14 4.61 -3.43
N LEU A 4 10.28 3.64 -3.13
CA LEU A 4 10.69 2.30 -2.68
C LEU A 4 11.39 1.52 -3.80
N SER A 5 10.93 1.68 -5.04
CA SER A 5 11.50 0.99 -6.21
C SER A 5 12.91 1.46 -6.59
N LYS A 6 13.45 2.52 -5.95
CA LYS A 6 14.88 2.85 -6.01
C LYS A 6 15.76 1.82 -5.31
N ASN A 7 15.21 1.07 -4.36
CA ASN A 7 15.93 -0.04 -3.78
C ASN A 7 15.90 -1.24 -4.73
N LYS A 8 17.07 -1.69 -5.17
CA LYS A 8 17.24 -2.76 -6.18
C LYS A 8 16.67 -4.12 -5.78
N ILE A 9 16.44 -4.35 -4.48
CA ILE A 9 15.83 -5.59 -3.98
C ILE A 9 14.30 -5.55 -3.93
N VAL A 10 13.71 -4.38 -4.25
CA VAL A 10 12.25 -4.20 -4.27
C VAL A 10 11.72 -4.48 -5.65
N ASP A 11 10.78 -5.37 -5.74
CA ASP A 11 9.95 -5.57 -6.92
C ASP A 11 8.55 -5.04 -6.68
N ASP A 12 8.05 -4.35 -7.67
CA ASP A 12 6.78 -3.65 -7.62
C ASP A 12 5.72 -4.45 -8.38
N LEU A 13 4.72 -4.89 -7.64
CA LEU A 13 3.59 -5.63 -8.21
C LEU A 13 2.50 -4.70 -8.78
N GLY A 14 2.60 -3.40 -8.53
CA GLY A 14 1.60 -2.43 -8.96
C GLY A 14 0.24 -2.60 -8.29
N GLU A 15 -0.81 -2.31 -9.05
CA GLU A 15 -2.21 -2.33 -8.60
C GLU A 15 -2.89 -3.66 -8.94
N ILE A 16 -2.53 -4.72 -8.22
CA ILE A 16 -3.14 -6.03 -8.41
C ILE A 16 -3.88 -6.49 -7.14
N ASN A 17 -5.07 -7.05 -7.31
CA ASN A 17 -5.89 -7.56 -6.21
C ASN A 17 -5.52 -8.99 -5.78
N ILE A 18 -4.28 -9.37 -5.98
CA ILE A 18 -3.79 -10.74 -5.73
C ILE A 18 -3.90 -11.15 -4.26
N PHE A 19 -3.82 -10.17 -3.33
CA PHE A 19 -3.98 -10.44 -1.90
C PHE A 19 -5.40 -10.93 -1.59
N GLU A 20 -6.40 -10.23 -2.10
CA GLU A 20 -7.80 -10.58 -1.93
C GLU A 20 -8.11 -11.96 -2.52
N GLN A 21 -7.63 -12.23 -3.74
CA GLN A 21 -7.79 -13.53 -4.39
C GLN A 21 -7.16 -14.66 -3.56
N ALA A 22 -5.93 -14.45 -3.08
CA ALA A 22 -5.25 -15.42 -2.21
C ALA A 22 -6.03 -15.66 -0.90
N TYR A 23 -6.57 -14.60 -0.31
CA TYR A 23 -7.31 -14.69 0.94
C TYR A 23 -8.62 -15.48 0.78
N PHE A 24 -9.38 -15.22 -0.29
CA PHE A 24 -10.60 -15.98 -0.53
C PHE A 24 -10.35 -17.45 -0.89
N GLU A 25 -9.26 -17.74 -1.59
CA GLU A 25 -8.86 -19.12 -1.87
C GLU A 25 -8.45 -19.85 -0.59
N TRP A 26 -7.59 -19.23 0.21
CA TRP A 26 -7.15 -19.79 1.49
C TRP A 26 -8.32 -20.13 2.41
N ARG A 27 -9.32 -19.26 2.50
CA ARG A 27 -10.53 -19.50 3.30
C ARG A 27 -11.35 -20.70 2.84
N LYS A 28 -11.26 -21.12 1.58
CA LYS A 28 -11.98 -22.29 1.05
C LYS A 28 -11.30 -23.63 1.40
N VAL A 29 -10.00 -23.63 1.61
CA VAL A 29 -9.18 -24.84 1.75
C VAL A 29 -8.97 -25.23 3.22
N TYR A 30 -9.78 -24.73 4.16
CA TYR A 30 -9.68 -25.04 5.59
C TYR A 30 -8.25 -24.94 6.14
N GLU A 31 -7.87 -23.77 6.53
CA GLU A 31 -6.80 -23.34 7.49
C GLU A 31 -5.48 -24.14 7.60
N ASP A 32 -5.31 -25.29 6.95
CA ASP A 32 -4.10 -26.11 7.02
C ASP A 32 -2.92 -25.55 6.22
N LEU A 33 -3.18 -24.59 5.31
CA LEU A 33 -2.14 -23.95 4.51
C LEU A 33 -1.69 -22.64 5.16
N ASN A 34 -0.39 -22.45 5.26
CA ASN A 34 0.18 -21.17 5.66
C ASN A 34 -0.15 -20.10 4.61
N PHE A 35 -0.99 -19.13 4.97
CA PHE A 35 -1.42 -18.08 4.08
C PHE A 35 -0.27 -17.30 3.43
N ALA A 36 0.78 -16.97 4.21
CA ALA A 36 1.93 -16.25 3.67
C ALA A 36 2.62 -17.03 2.55
N SER A 37 2.72 -18.36 2.68
CA SER A 37 3.30 -19.24 1.64
C SER A 37 2.44 -19.25 0.38
N LEU A 38 1.12 -19.36 0.53
CA LEU A 38 0.18 -19.29 -0.61
C LEU A 38 0.25 -17.95 -1.32
N TYR A 39 0.27 -16.85 -0.57
CA TYR A 39 0.37 -15.52 -1.14
C TYR A 39 1.68 -15.32 -1.91
N LEU A 40 2.82 -15.73 -1.33
CA LEU A 40 4.13 -15.65 -1.98
C LEU A 40 4.21 -16.51 -3.24
N GLU A 41 3.61 -17.69 -3.23
CA GLU A 41 3.50 -18.55 -4.42
C GLU A 41 2.70 -17.87 -5.53
N LYS A 42 1.56 -17.29 -5.20
CA LYS A 42 0.71 -16.59 -6.19
C LYS A 42 1.39 -15.38 -6.85
N ILE A 43 2.20 -14.66 -6.12
CA ILE A 43 2.99 -13.55 -6.69
C ILE A 43 4.27 -14.01 -7.41
N GLY A 44 4.54 -15.33 -7.44
CA GLY A 44 5.67 -15.89 -8.18
C GLY A 44 7.04 -15.60 -7.57
N VAL A 45 7.11 -15.32 -6.25
CA VAL A 45 8.39 -15.04 -5.58
C VAL A 45 9.23 -16.30 -5.46
N PRO A 46 10.49 -16.30 -5.98
CA PRO A 46 11.41 -17.43 -5.79
C PRO A 46 11.74 -17.63 -4.31
N LYS A 47 11.57 -18.85 -3.79
CA LYS A 47 11.87 -19.19 -2.38
C LYS A 47 13.34 -18.96 -1.96
N SER A 48 14.23 -18.71 -2.92
CA SER A 48 15.69 -18.67 -2.71
C SER A 48 16.31 -17.27 -2.70
N LYS A 49 15.53 -16.19 -2.84
CA LYS A 49 16.05 -14.81 -2.88
C LYS A 49 15.51 -13.98 -1.72
N LEU A 50 16.41 -13.15 -1.13
CA LEU A 50 15.98 -12.03 -0.32
C LEU A 50 15.19 -11.08 -1.24
N TYR A 51 13.89 -11.02 -1.04
CA TYR A 51 12.97 -10.36 -1.96
C TYR A 51 11.97 -9.53 -1.17
N ILE A 52 11.80 -8.30 -1.59
CA ILE A 52 10.77 -7.42 -1.07
C ILE A 52 9.83 -7.09 -2.23
N CYS A 53 8.56 -7.34 -2.08
CA CYS A 53 7.56 -6.93 -3.05
C CYS A 53 6.65 -5.85 -2.45
N THR A 54 6.24 -4.91 -3.29
CA THR A 54 5.22 -3.92 -2.94
C THR A 54 3.93 -4.21 -3.71
N ASN A 55 2.81 -4.07 -3.03
CA ASN A 55 1.48 -4.19 -3.61
C ASN A 55 0.65 -2.98 -3.14
N LYS A 56 0.13 -2.20 -4.07
CA LYS A 56 -0.62 -0.97 -3.78
C LYS A 56 -2.07 -1.01 -4.25
N TRP A 57 -2.70 -2.17 -4.25
CA TRP A 57 -4.12 -2.26 -4.55
C TRP A 57 -4.95 -1.38 -3.62
N LEU A 58 -5.82 -0.56 -4.21
CA LEU A 58 -6.58 0.49 -3.49
C LEU A 58 -7.33 -0.07 -2.27
N TYR A 59 -7.92 -1.25 -2.39
CA TYR A 59 -8.75 -1.86 -1.35
C TYR A 59 -7.97 -2.68 -0.31
N ASN A 60 -6.63 -2.74 -0.38
CA ASN A 60 -5.81 -3.46 0.61
C ASN A 60 -5.99 -2.93 2.04
N TYR A 61 -6.46 -1.70 2.23
CA TYR A 61 -6.74 -1.15 3.56
C TYR A 61 -7.81 -1.97 4.33
N GLN A 62 -8.76 -2.56 3.63
CA GLN A 62 -9.78 -3.43 4.23
C GLN A 62 -9.17 -4.69 4.84
N TYR A 63 -8.05 -5.14 4.30
CA TYR A 63 -7.31 -6.32 4.73
C TYR A 63 -6.12 -6.02 5.65
N ALA A 64 -5.90 -4.75 6.05
CA ALA A 64 -4.73 -4.35 6.82
C ALA A 64 -4.50 -5.19 8.08
N GLY A 65 -5.58 -5.52 8.82
CA GLY A 65 -5.51 -6.38 10.00
C GLY A 65 -5.14 -7.82 9.68
N ILE A 66 -5.59 -8.35 8.55
CA ILE A 66 -5.29 -9.70 8.06
C ILE A 66 -3.84 -9.77 7.59
N ILE A 67 -3.41 -8.79 6.80
CA ILE A 67 -2.02 -8.64 6.36
C ILE A 67 -1.06 -8.66 7.56
N CYS A 68 -1.35 -7.83 8.57
CA CYS A 68 -0.51 -7.74 9.78
C CYS A 68 -0.45 -9.05 10.58
N ARG A 69 -1.49 -9.89 10.54
CA ARG A 69 -1.56 -11.15 11.27
C ARG A 69 -0.94 -12.31 10.50
N LEU A 70 -1.30 -12.43 9.22
CA LEU A 70 -1.00 -13.62 8.43
C LEU A 70 0.33 -13.53 7.68
N ILE A 71 0.87 -12.31 7.50
CA ILE A 71 2.18 -12.11 6.88
C ILE A 71 3.14 -11.50 7.92
N PRO A 72 3.99 -12.31 8.57
CA PRO A 72 4.78 -11.86 9.73
C PRO A 72 5.65 -10.64 9.46
N ASN A 73 6.30 -10.57 8.30
CA ASN A 73 7.25 -9.52 7.93
C ASN A 73 6.61 -8.39 7.09
N ALA A 74 5.29 -8.42 6.90
CA ALA A 74 4.61 -7.35 6.18
C ALA A 74 4.68 -6.04 6.95
N LYS A 75 4.94 -4.97 6.20
CA LYS A 75 4.85 -3.58 6.65
C LYS A 75 3.84 -2.85 5.77
N ILE A 76 3.00 -2.03 6.36
CA ILE A 76 1.98 -1.25 5.66
C ILE A 76 2.37 0.21 5.70
N ILE A 77 2.45 0.86 4.56
CA ILE A 77 2.61 2.30 4.43
C ILE A 77 1.23 2.86 4.09
N HIS A 78 0.62 3.53 5.05
CA HIS A 78 -0.66 4.20 4.89
C HIS A 78 -0.44 5.62 4.39
N CYS A 79 -0.64 5.80 3.08
CA CYS A 79 -0.55 7.12 2.45
C CYS A 79 -1.86 7.87 2.63
N PHE A 80 -1.77 9.12 3.07
CA PHE A 80 -2.92 10.01 3.20
C PHE A 80 -2.52 11.46 2.86
N ARG A 81 -3.49 12.30 2.63
CA ARG A 81 -3.32 13.75 2.41
C ARG A 81 -4.53 14.51 2.93
N ASN A 82 -4.55 15.83 2.74
CA ASN A 82 -5.70 16.64 3.08
C ASN A 82 -7.01 15.99 2.59
N PRO A 83 -8.02 15.81 3.48
CA PRO A 83 -9.27 15.15 3.15
C PRO A 83 -10.01 15.75 1.96
N LEU A 84 -10.09 17.09 1.91
CA LEU A 84 -10.82 17.80 0.86
C LEU A 84 -10.14 17.60 -0.50
N ASP A 85 -8.81 17.68 -0.53
CA ASP A 85 -8.04 17.47 -1.75
C ASP A 85 -8.16 16.01 -2.24
N ASN A 86 -8.21 15.06 -1.30
CA ASN A 86 -8.39 13.65 -1.63
C ASN A 86 -9.78 13.41 -2.24
N ILE A 87 -10.84 13.85 -1.55
CA ILE A 87 -12.24 13.69 -1.97
C ILE A 87 -12.45 14.33 -3.35
N LEU A 88 -11.97 15.59 -3.53
CA LEU A 88 -12.09 16.29 -4.79
C LEU A 88 -11.33 15.59 -5.93
N SER A 89 -10.15 15.04 -5.64
CA SER A 89 -9.36 14.28 -6.61
C SER A 89 -10.07 13.01 -7.06
N ILE A 90 -10.64 12.25 -6.13
CA ILE A 90 -11.41 11.03 -6.42
C ILE A 90 -12.62 11.38 -7.30
N PHE A 91 -13.38 12.41 -6.91
CA PHE A 91 -14.55 12.86 -7.67
C PHE A 91 -14.18 13.30 -9.10
N ARG A 92 -13.08 14.03 -9.27
CA ARG A 92 -12.61 14.50 -10.59
C ARG A 92 -12.06 13.37 -11.44
N ALA A 93 -11.45 12.36 -10.84
CA ALA A 93 -10.93 11.20 -11.56
C ALA A 93 -12.06 10.35 -12.14
N ASN A 94 -13.24 10.33 -11.49
CA ASN A 94 -14.42 9.59 -11.91
C ASN A 94 -14.04 8.15 -12.33
N PHE A 95 -13.52 7.40 -11.38
CA PHE A 95 -12.96 6.07 -11.63
C PHE A 95 -13.94 5.14 -12.34
N ALA A 96 -13.40 4.26 -13.16
CA ALA A 96 -14.14 3.26 -13.93
C ALA A 96 -14.90 2.26 -13.04
N ASN A 97 -15.63 1.35 -13.66
CA ASN A 97 -16.49 0.33 -13.05
C ASN A 97 -15.94 -0.27 -11.76
N GLY A 98 -16.80 -0.39 -10.75
CA GLY A 98 -16.46 -0.88 -9.40
C GLY A 98 -16.09 0.23 -8.42
N ASN A 99 -16.08 1.50 -8.86
CA ASN A 99 -15.80 2.67 -8.05
C ASN A 99 -16.88 3.74 -8.21
N GLU A 100 -18.14 3.34 -8.31
CA GLU A 100 -19.30 4.20 -8.60
C GLU A 100 -19.44 5.33 -7.57
N TYR A 101 -18.92 5.15 -6.36
CA TYR A 101 -18.85 6.18 -5.32
C TYR A 101 -18.11 7.45 -5.80
N SER A 102 -17.21 7.32 -6.77
CA SER A 102 -16.42 8.45 -7.29
C SER A 102 -17.26 9.47 -8.08
N SER A 103 -18.51 9.12 -8.44
CA SER A 103 -19.44 10.04 -9.11
C SER A 103 -20.19 10.99 -8.16
N SER A 104 -20.03 10.84 -6.84
CA SER A 104 -20.71 11.64 -5.83
C SER A 104 -19.72 12.12 -4.76
N LEU A 105 -19.68 13.43 -4.51
CA LEU A 105 -18.82 14.01 -3.46
C LEU A 105 -19.18 13.46 -2.07
N ILE A 106 -20.46 13.21 -1.81
CA ILE A 106 -20.92 12.67 -0.53
C ILE A 106 -20.43 11.24 -0.37
N ASP A 107 -20.52 10.41 -1.41
CA ASP A 107 -20.07 9.04 -1.36
C ASP A 107 -18.54 8.95 -1.29
N CYS A 108 -17.82 9.82 -1.99
CA CYS A 108 -16.37 9.97 -1.82
C CYS A 108 -16.01 10.30 -0.37
N ALA A 109 -16.74 11.21 0.27
CA ALA A 109 -16.51 11.59 1.66
C ALA A 109 -16.80 10.43 2.62
N ASN A 110 -17.87 9.68 2.40
CA ASN A 110 -18.23 8.50 3.21
C ASN A 110 -17.14 7.42 3.09
N VAL A 111 -16.71 7.07 1.88
CA VAL A 111 -15.64 6.10 1.64
C VAL A 111 -14.33 6.56 2.30
N TYR A 112 -14.00 7.84 2.22
CA TYR A 112 -12.84 8.40 2.89
C TYR A 112 -12.90 8.24 4.41
N LEU A 113 -14.07 8.53 5.02
CA LEU A 113 -14.28 8.41 6.47
C LEU A 113 -14.19 6.96 6.92
N ASP A 114 -14.79 6.04 6.18
CA ASP A 114 -14.72 4.61 6.48
C ASP A 114 -13.29 4.08 6.41
N GLN A 115 -12.55 4.45 5.36
CA GLN A 115 -11.13 4.10 5.22
C GLN A 115 -10.31 4.66 6.39
N LYS A 116 -10.52 5.91 6.76
CA LYS A 116 -9.84 6.55 7.89
C LYS A 116 -10.12 5.83 9.21
N ASN A 117 -11.37 5.47 9.48
CA ASN A 117 -11.77 4.78 10.70
C ASN A 117 -11.19 3.36 10.76
N ILE A 118 -11.24 2.60 9.67
CA ILE A 118 -10.65 1.26 9.56
C ILE A 118 -9.14 1.34 9.80
N MET A 119 -8.46 2.25 9.14
CA MET A 119 -7.02 2.40 9.31
C MET A 119 -6.63 2.86 10.71
N GLN A 120 -7.41 3.76 11.33
CA GLN A 120 -7.18 4.18 12.71
C GLN A 120 -7.29 3.00 13.68
N TYR A 121 -8.30 2.13 13.53
CA TYR A 121 -8.44 0.91 14.31
C TYR A 121 -7.23 -0.02 14.16
N HIS A 122 -6.78 -0.25 12.93
CA HIS A 122 -5.64 -1.13 12.67
C HIS A 122 -4.32 -0.54 13.16
N LYS A 123 -4.12 0.77 13.04
CA LYS A 123 -2.93 1.47 13.57
C LYS A 123 -2.82 1.33 15.09
N ASN A 124 -3.92 1.46 15.81
CA ASN A 124 -3.92 1.26 17.26
C ASN A 124 -3.50 -0.16 17.65
N LYS A 125 -3.88 -1.15 16.84
CA LYS A 125 -3.62 -2.57 17.10
C LYS A 125 -2.25 -3.06 16.61
N PHE A 126 -1.75 -2.50 15.52
CA PHE A 126 -0.54 -2.95 14.81
C PHE A 126 0.45 -1.81 14.57
N ARG A 127 0.64 -0.93 15.56
CA ARG A 127 1.40 0.31 15.43
C ARG A 127 2.82 0.13 14.88
N SER A 128 3.50 -0.96 15.22
CA SER A 128 4.86 -1.24 14.73
C SER A 128 4.92 -1.67 13.27
N LYS A 129 3.79 -2.11 12.71
CA LYS A 129 3.69 -2.61 11.33
C LYS A 129 3.08 -1.60 10.35
N ILE A 130 2.47 -0.52 10.83
CA ILE A 130 1.79 0.47 10.00
C ILE A 130 2.45 1.83 10.17
N TYR A 131 2.93 2.39 9.07
CA TYR A 131 3.55 3.71 9.00
C TYR A 131 2.60 4.70 8.34
N ASP A 132 2.38 5.84 8.97
CA ASP A 132 1.63 6.94 8.39
C ASP A 132 2.55 7.80 7.53
N PHE A 133 2.22 7.92 6.26
CA PHE A 133 2.98 8.67 5.27
C PHE A 133 2.11 9.81 4.71
N ASP A 134 2.31 10.99 5.25
CA ASP A 134 1.58 12.18 4.88
C ASP A 134 2.13 12.78 3.59
N TYR A 135 1.30 12.84 2.55
CA TYR A 135 1.67 13.38 1.24
C TYR A 135 1.94 14.88 1.29
N ASP A 136 1.18 15.64 2.06
CA ASP A 136 1.34 17.10 2.17
C ASP A 136 2.68 17.43 2.86
N SER A 137 3.03 16.68 3.89
CA SER A 137 4.34 16.75 4.52
C SER A 137 5.48 16.32 3.59
N LEU A 138 5.26 15.27 2.78
CA LEU A 138 6.23 14.82 1.78
C LEU A 138 6.52 15.91 0.74
N VAL A 139 5.49 16.59 0.23
CA VAL A 139 5.66 17.66 -0.75
C VAL A 139 6.40 18.86 -0.14
N SER A 140 6.08 19.19 1.13
CA SER A 140 6.68 20.33 1.83
C SER A 140 8.12 20.05 2.29
N ASN A 141 8.45 18.82 2.65
CA ASN A 141 9.73 18.42 3.27
C ASN A 141 10.19 17.02 2.81
N PRO A 142 10.42 16.80 1.51
CA PRO A 142 10.66 15.47 0.95
C PRO A 142 11.84 14.76 1.60
N ASN A 143 12.93 15.47 1.87
CA ASN A 143 14.14 14.88 2.45
C ASN A 143 13.87 14.29 3.85
N LYS A 144 13.17 15.01 4.71
CA LYS A 144 12.84 14.57 6.06
C LYS A 144 11.89 13.37 6.02
N GLU A 145 10.81 13.47 5.25
CA GLU A 145 9.76 12.45 5.22
C GLU A 145 10.28 11.14 4.60
N ILE A 146 11.07 11.23 3.53
CA ILE A 146 11.66 10.04 2.92
C ILE A 146 12.70 9.39 3.85
N LYS A 147 13.55 10.18 4.51
CA LYS A 147 14.51 9.63 5.49
C LYS A 147 13.80 8.92 6.65
N SER A 148 12.72 9.49 7.15
CA SER A 148 11.92 8.87 8.22
C SER A 148 11.32 7.54 7.75
N LEU A 149 10.76 7.48 6.55
CA LEU A 149 10.22 6.26 5.96
C LEU A 149 11.30 5.17 5.79
N ILE A 150 12.44 5.52 5.20
CA ILE A 150 13.54 4.58 4.95
C ILE A 150 14.11 4.05 6.27
N SER A 151 14.26 4.93 7.28
CA SER A 151 14.67 4.54 8.64
C SER A 151 13.66 3.57 9.28
N TRP A 152 12.34 3.83 9.18
CA TRP A 152 11.31 2.94 9.70
C TRP A 152 11.30 1.57 9.01
N LEU A 153 11.60 1.55 7.70
CA LEU A 153 11.76 0.29 6.96
C LEU A 153 12.99 -0.50 7.41
N GLY A 154 13.94 0.15 8.08
CA GLY A 154 15.23 -0.43 8.47
C GLY A 154 16.22 -0.53 7.31
N TRP A 155 16.04 0.30 6.29
CA TRP A 155 16.89 0.29 5.10
C TRP A 155 18.04 1.29 5.24
N LYS A 156 19.16 0.96 4.58
CA LYS A 156 20.27 1.90 4.47
C LYS A 156 19.86 3.08 3.59
N TRP A 157 20.22 4.29 4.00
CA TRP A 157 19.99 5.49 3.21
C TRP A 157 20.77 5.48 1.90
N ASP A 158 20.11 5.92 0.84
CA ASP A 158 20.71 6.19 -0.48
C ASP A 158 20.07 7.46 -1.05
N ASP A 159 20.88 8.38 -1.57
CA ASP A 159 20.38 9.66 -2.08
C ASP A 159 19.47 9.51 -3.30
N THR A 160 19.50 8.39 -3.97
CA THR A 160 18.60 8.08 -5.09
C THR A 160 17.12 8.04 -4.67
N TYR A 161 16.80 7.81 -3.39
CA TYR A 161 15.44 7.90 -2.88
C TYR A 161 14.82 9.30 -3.03
N LEU A 162 15.64 10.35 -3.11
CA LEU A 162 15.17 11.72 -3.34
C LEU A 162 14.84 12.04 -4.80
N SER A 163 15.12 11.12 -5.71
CA SER A 163 14.91 11.30 -7.15
C SER A 163 13.95 10.26 -7.74
N PRO A 164 12.72 10.11 -7.19
CA PRO A 164 11.77 9.10 -7.66
C PRO A 164 11.34 9.32 -9.12
N HIS A 165 11.38 10.57 -9.60
CA HIS A 165 11.04 10.95 -10.98
C HIS A 165 12.05 10.41 -12.02
N LEU A 166 13.25 10.03 -11.60
CA LEU A 166 14.25 9.41 -12.48
C LEU A 166 14.08 7.88 -12.58
N ASN A 167 12.94 7.34 -12.18
CA ASN A 167 12.63 5.93 -12.39
C ASN A 167 12.36 5.65 -13.87
N GLN A 168 13.10 4.69 -14.43
CA GLN A 168 12.87 4.22 -15.80
C GLN A 168 11.68 3.24 -15.90
N ARG A 169 11.11 2.82 -14.78
CA ARG A 169 9.92 1.96 -14.77
C ARG A 169 8.67 2.80 -15.02
N SER A 170 7.89 2.42 -16.03
CA SER A 170 6.57 3.00 -16.23
C SER A 170 5.70 2.70 -15.00
N ILE A 171 5.27 3.73 -14.30
CA ILE A 171 4.28 3.59 -13.24
C ILE A 171 2.94 3.37 -13.95
N LEU A 172 2.47 2.13 -13.97
CA LEU A 172 1.14 1.80 -14.44
C LEU A 172 0.14 2.22 -13.34
N THR A 173 -0.18 3.50 -13.28
CA THR A 173 -1.31 3.99 -12.49
C THR A 173 -2.45 4.30 -13.43
N ALA A 174 -3.62 3.74 -13.14
CA ALA A 174 -4.89 4.19 -13.69
C ALA A 174 -5.28 5.50 -12.97
N SER A 175 -4.56 6.59 -13.24
CA SER A 175 -4.89 7.93 -12.76
C SER A 175 -4.80 8.94 -13.88
#